data_009cbf1b8cc43ee2576e21910fdbcced
#
_entry.id   009cbf1b8cc43ee2576e21910fdbcced
#
_cell.length_a   1.000
_cell.length_b   1.000
_cell.length_c   1.000
_cell.angle_alpha   90.00
_cell.angle_beta   90.00
_cell.angle_gamma   90.00
#
_symmetry.space_group_name_H-M   'P 1'
#
loop_
_entity.id
_entity.type
_entity.pdbx_description
1 polymer ?
#
loop_
_entity_poly.entity_id
_entity_poly.type
_entity_poly.pdbx_seq_one_letter_code
_entity_poly.pdbx_strand_id
1 'polypeptide(L)'
;MNKRLKLEDNGMELDLEQTMEKVLFEVEYHKNNYFEALENKEFDKDDFVETQKQFYYAVTFFSRPMGVLAAKIPTPELRLEIVRNFWEEHGEGDTSNIHQNTFAELLNRMGNVDKETVNDTHLSPYVRIFNTVLVGTCTLEDYRVGVAMMGIIEHMFSDISGIIGRGIIANDWVKEENMIHYNVHETLDIKHSKDFFDVIEKDWNESAHNKYLIKQGLELGAVLFNNLYEDLYKSRKNRY
;
A
#
# COMPACT_ATOMS: atom_id res chain seq x y z
N MET A 1 20.73 6.28 15.65
CA MET A 1 21.55 7.49 15.38
C MET A 1 21.28 7.89 13.93
N ASN A 2 20.21 8.67 13.72
CA ASN A 2 19.69 9.03 12.39
C ASN A 2 20.69 9.94 11.67
N LYS A 3 21.27 9.44 10.59
CA LYS A 3 21.89 10.30 9.57
C LYS A 3 20.76 11.05 8.88
N ARG A 4 20.51 12.30 9.29
CA ARG A 4 19.77 13.27 8.49
C ARG A 4 20.53 13.44 7.17
N LEU A 5 20.07 12.80 6.12
CA LEU A 5 20.46 13.15 4.76
C LEU A 5 19.93 14.56 4.50
N LYS A 6 20.81 15.55 4.57
CA LYS A 6 20.54 16.83 3.95
C LYS A 6 20.62 16.62 2.44
N LEU A 7 19.47 16.37 1.83
CA LEU A 7 19.30 16.51 0.39
C LEU A 7 19.34 18.01 0.09
N GLU A 8 20.54 18.61 0.11
CA GLU A 8 20.76 19.93 -0.43
C GLU A 8 20.62 19.82 -1.96
N ASP A 9 19.75 20.64 -2.52
CA ASP A 9 19.51 20.77 -3.96
C ASP A 9 20.79 21.36 -4.62
N ASN A 10 21.75 20.48 -4.89
CA ASN A 10 23.04 20.83 -5.50
C ASN A 10 22.93 20.96 -7.03
N GLY A 11 21.75 21.15 -7.59
CA GLY A 11 21.54 21.25 -9.03
C GLY A 11 21.81 19.95 -9.80
N MET A 12 21.99 18.82 -9.11
CA MET A 12 22.12 17.51 -9.71
C MET A 12 20.74 16.89 -9.89
N GLU A 13 20.44 16.46 -11.08
CA GLU A 13 19.17 15.81 -11.40
C GLU A 13 19.08 14.48 -10.64
N LEU A 14 18.01 14.30 -9.83
CA LEU A 14 17.80 13.10 -9.04
C LEU A 14 17.46 11.92 -9.96
N ASP A 15 17.94 10.74 -9.63
CA ASP A 15 17.47 9.50 -10.24
C ASP A 15 16.08 9.09 -9.71
N LEU A 16 15.52 7.98 -10.20
CA LEU A 16 14.19 7.52 -9.82
C LEU A 16 14.11 7.17 -8.32
N GLU A 17 15.10 6.45 -7.79
CA GLU A 17 15.15 6.04 -6.39
C GLU A 17 15.26 7.24 -5.44
N GLN A 18 16.17 8.18 -5.75
CA GLN A 18 16.31 9.43 -4.98
C GLN A 18 15.04 10.28 -5.02
N THR A 19 14.33 10.27 -6.16
CA THR A 19 13.06 11.01 -6.28
C THR A 19 11.97 10.35 -5.43
N MET A 20 11.89 9.03 -5.42
CA MET A 20 10.99 8.26 -4.54
C MET A 20 11.28 8.56 -3.07
N GLU A 21 12.54 8.46 -2.64
CA GLU A 21 12.95 8.77 -1.26
C GLU A 21 12.57 10.19 -0.86
N LYS A 22 12.73 11.15 -1.77
CA LYS A 22 12.35 12.55 -1.54
C LYS A 22 10.84 12.69 -1.33
N VAL A 23 10.02 12.04 -2.16
CA VAL A 23 8.56 12.04 -2.02
C VAL A 23 8.13 11.43 -0.68
N LEU A 24 8.71 10.31 -0.28
CA LEU A 24 8.44 9.65 1.01
C LEU A 24 8.84 10.54 2.19
N PHE A 25 9.99 11.22 2.09
CA PHE A 25 10.44 12.17 3.10
C PHE A 25 9.50 13.38 3.23
N GLU A 26 8.97 13.91 2.12
CA GLU A 26 8.04 15.04 2.11
C GLU A 26 6.66 14.68 2.66
N VAL A 27 6.19 13.46 2.43
CA VAL A 27 4.88 12.97 2.95
C VAL A 27 4.95 12.64 4.43
N GLU A 28 6.14 12.30 4.97
CA GLU A 28 6.37 12.00 6.40
C GLU A 28 5.37 10.97 6.98
N TYR A 29 5.01 9.92 6.20
CA TYR A 29 3.96 8.96 6.62
C TYR A 29 4.23 8.27 7.95
N HIS A 30 5.49 8.19 8.42
CA HIS A 30 5.83 7.70 9.75
C HIS A 30 5.26 8.56 10.89
N LYS A 31 4.89 9.83 10.61
CA LYS A 31 4.24 10.73 11.56
C LYS A 31 2.72 10.72 11.44
N ASN A 32 2.17 9.74 10.73
CA ASN A 32 0.73 9.56 10.62
C ASN A 32 0.13 9.22 12.00
N ASN A 33 -0.93 9.91 12.37
CA ASN A 33 -1.59 9.72 13.66
C ASN A 33 -2.04 8.27 13.92
N TYR A 34 -2.32 7.51 12.86
CA TYR A 34 -2.67 6.10 12.96
C TYR A 34 -1.53 5.29 13.55
N PHE A 35 -0.31 5.47 13.02
CA PHE A 35 0.87 4.71 13.44
C PHE A 35 1.38 5.18 14.80
N GLU A 36 1.42 6.50 15.02
CA GLU A 36 1.80 7.06 16.33
C GLU A 36 0.90 6.54 17.45
N ALA A 37 -0.43 6.54 17.25
CA ALA A 37 -1.36 6.02 18.24
C ALA A 37 -1.18 4.51 18.50
N LEU A 38 -0.85 3.75 17.47
CA LEU A 38 -0.60 2.31 17.60
C LEU A 38 0.70 2.02 18.38
N GLU A 39 1.78 2.71 18.05
CA GLU A 39 3.08 2.56 18.73
C GLU A 39 3.05 3.03 20.19
N ASN A 40 2.32 4.12 20.47
CA ASN A 40 2.16 4.67 21.80
C ASN A 40 1.14 3.90 22.67
N LYS A 41 0.49 2.86 22.14
CA LYS A 41 -0.59 2.09 22.79
C LYS A 41 -1.81 2.94 23.17
N GLU A 42 -2.07 3.98 22.39
CA GLU A 42 -3.22 4.88 22.55
C GLU A 42 -4.42 4.44 21.70
N PHE A 43 -4.23 3.44 20.84
CA PHE A 43 -5.30 2.92 20.00
C PHE A 43 -6.16 1.91 20.79
N ASP A 44 -7.45 2.17 20.90
CA ASP A 44 -8.38 1.20 21.43
C ASP A 44 -8.48 -0.01 20.47
N LYS A 45 -8.51 -1.24 21.03
CA LYS A 45 -8.50 -2.47 20.22
C LYS A 45 -9.70 -2.56 19.30
N ASP A 46 -10.90 -2.24 19.82
CA ASP A 46 -12.13 -2.37 19.04
C ASP A 46 -12.18 -1.33 17.93
N ASP A 47 -11.71 -0.09 18.23
CA ASP A 47 -11.56 0.96 17.22
C ASP A 47 -10.52 0.56 16.15
N PHE A 48 -9.41 -0.07 16.54
CA PHE A 48 -8.42 -0.58 15.60
C PHE A 48 -9.02 -1.67 14.69
N VAL A 49 -9.72 -2.64 15.25
CA VAL A 49 -10.39 -3.70 14.48
C VAL A 49 -11.37 -3.12 13.48
N GLU A 50 -12.14 -2.08 13.84
CA GLU A 50 -13.05 -1.41 12.90
C GLU A 50 -12.29 -0.76 11.73
N THR A 51 -11.14 -0.13 11.99
CA THR A 51 -10.31 0.42 10.89
C THR A 51 -9.77 -0.68 9.98
N GLN A 52 -9.40 -1.82 10.55
CA GLN A 52 -8.88 -2.96 9.78
C GLN A 52 -9.99 -3.64 8.95
N LYS A 53 -11.23 -3.69 9.42
CA LYS A 53 -12.39 -4.11 8.63
C LYS A 53 -12.57 -3.21 7.39
N GLN A 54 -12.37 -1.92 7.55
CA GLN A 54 -12.41 -0.98 6.42
C GLN A 54 -11.21 -1.17 5.49
N PHE A 55 -10.00 -1.37 6.02
CA PHE A 55 -8.80 -1.61 5.24
C PHE A 55 -8.87 -2.92 4.43
N TYR A 56 -9.59 -3.93 4.91
CA TYR A 56 -9.86 -5.16 4.16
C TYR A 56 -10.42 -4.89 2.76
N TYR A 57 -11.28 -3.88 2.60
CA TYR A 57 -11.82 -3.51 1.29
C TYR A 57 -10.78 -2.85 0.38
N ALA A 58 -9.76 -2.21 0.92
CA ALA A 58 -8.63 -1.73 0.13
C ALA A 58 -7.77 -2.91 -0.36
N VAL A 59 -7.43 -3.84 0.54
CA VAL A 59 -6.66 -5.05 0.23
C VAL A 59 -7.35 -5.91 -0.84
N THR A 60 -8.65 -6.20 -0.68
CA THR A 60 -9.41 -7.02 -1.64
C THR A 60 -9.59 -6.37 -3.01
N PHE A 61 -9.44 -5.06 -3.09
CA PHE A 61 -9.57 -4.30 -4.33
C PHE A 61 -8.24 -4.13 -5.07
N PHE A 62 -7.12 -4.17 -4.36
CA PHE A 62 -5.80 -3.71 -4.82
C PHE A 62 -5.30 -4.42 -6.08
N SER A 63 -5.58 -5.70 -6.25
CA SER A 63 -5.20 -6.44 -7.45
C SER A 63 -5.92 -5.98 -8.74
N ARG A 64 -7.09 -5.33 -8.64
CA ARG A 64 -7.85 -4.91 -9.83
C ARG A 64 -7.14 -3.85 -10.68
N PRO A 65 -6.60 -2.75 -10.12
CA PRO A 65 -5.78 -1.81 -10.88
C PRO A 65 -4.53 -2.45 -11.49
N MET A 66 -3.92 -3.49 -10.88
CA MET A 66 -2.81 -4.25 -11.50
C MET A 66 -3.22 -4.90 -12.81
N GLY A 67 -4.41 -5.54 -12.85
CA GLY A 67 -4.96 -6.12 -14.07
C GLY A 67 -5.17 -5.10 -15.18
N VAL A 68 -5.61 -3.87 -14.83
CA VAL A 68 -5.73 -2.75 -15.78
C VAL A 68 -4.36 -2.32 -16.30
N LEU A 69 -3.37 -2.17 -15.44
CA LEU A 69 -1.99 -1.80 -15.84
C LEU A 69 -1.36 -2.86 -16.73
N ALA A 70 -1.52 -4.14 -16.41
CA ALA A 70 -1.04 -5.24 -17.25
C ALA A 70 -1.59 -5.16 -18.67
N ALA A 71 -2.82 -4.67 -18.87
CA ALA A 71 -3.39 -4.44 -20.20
C ALA A 71 -2.82 -3.20 -20.90
N LYS A 72 -2.34 -2.18 -20.17
CA LYS A 72 -1.87 -0.90 -20.72
C LYS A 72 -0.37 -0.84 -20.97
N ILE A 73 0.43 -1.57 -20.21
CA ILE A 73 1.89 -1.63 -20.39
C ILE A 73 2.21 -2.14 -21.79
N PRO A 74 3.04 -1.39 -22.57
CA PRO A 74 3.07 -1.57 -24.03
C PRO A 74 3.68 -2.89 -24.49
N THR A 75 4.68 -3.43 -23.78
CA THR A 75 5.37 -4.65 -24.23
C THR A 75 5.14 -5.83 -23.29
N PRO A 76 5.12 -7.07 -23.80
CA PRO A 76 4.96 -8.27 -22.98
C PRO A 76 6.04 -8.39 -21.91
N GLU A 77 7.28 -8.03 -22.24
CA GLU A 77 8.44 -8.16 -21.37
C GLU A 77 8.27 -7.27 -20.13
N LEU A 78 7.84 -6.02 -20.32
CA LEU A 78 7.62 -5.07 -19.22
C LEU A 78 6.42 -5.43 -18.34
N ARG A 79 5.41 -6.10 -18.91
CA ARG A 79 4.21 -6.47 -18.13
C ARG A 79 4.33 -7.79 -17.38
N LEU A 80 5.35 -8.59 -17.67
CA LEU A 80 5.47 -9.97 -17.17
C LEU A 80 5.46 -10.01 -15.63
N GLU A 81 6.24 -9.16 -14.98
CA GLU A 81 6.32 -9.13 -13.51
C GLU A 81 5.03 -8.61 -12.88
N ILE A 82 4.36 -7.63 -13.50
CA ILE A 82 3.05 -7.16 -13.04
C ILE A 82 1.98 -8.27 -13.15
N VAL A 83 2.03 -9.08 -14.21
CA VAL A 83 1.15 -10.25 -14.35
C VAL A 83 1.47 -11.30 -13.30
N ARG A 84 2.75 -11.51 -12.98
CA ARG A 84 3.17 -12.43 -11.91
C ARG A 84 2.69 -11.95 -10.55
N ASN A 85 2.90 -10.68 -10.21
CA ASN A 85 2.41 -10.05 -9.00
C ASN A 85 0.88 -10.18 -8.88
N PHE A 86 0.15 -9.89 -9.96
CA PHE A 86 -1.30 -10.11 -10.02
C PHE A 86 -1.69 -11.59 -9.77
N TRP A 87 -0.91 -12.55 -10.25
CA TRP A 87 -1.13 -13.98 -10.02
C TRP A 87 -0.82 -14.39 -8.57
N GLU A 88 0.24 -13.84 -7.97
CA GLU A 88 0.59 -14.02 -6.56
C GLU A 88 -0.54 -13.49 -5.65
N GLU A 89 -1.11 -12.32 -5.93
CA GLU A 89 -2.28 -11.76 -5.23
C GLU A 89 -3.49 -12.71 -5.25
N HIS A 90 -3.62 -13.54 -6.28
CA HIS A 90 -4.68 -14.53 -6.43
C HIS A 90 -4.28 -15.92 -5.94
N GLY A 91 -3.23 -16.02 -5.11
CA GLY A 91 -2.79 -17.26 -4.46
C GLY A 91 -2.17 -18.27 -5.42
N GLU A 92 -1.62 -17.81 -6.55
CA GLU A 92 -1.00 -18.66 -7.57
C GLU A 92 -1.90 -19.79 -8.07
N GLY A 93 -3.21 -19.54 -8.10
CA GLY A 93 -4.23 -20.50 -8.50
C GLY A 93 -4.81 -21.35 -7.37
N ASP A 94 -4.26 -21.25 -6.16
CA ASP A 94 -4.86 -21.81 -4.96
C ASP A 94 -5.68 -20.73 -4.22
N THR A 95 -7.00 -20.85 -4.30
CA THR A 95 -7.92 -19.86 -3.71
C THR A 95 -7.83 -19.78 -2.19
N SER A 96 -7.23 -20.77 -1.51
CA SER A 96 -6.99 -20.70 -0.06
C SER A 96 -5.88 -19.71 0.30
N ASN A 97 -4.95 -19.44 -0.63
CA ASN A 97 -3.79 -18.58 -0.45
C ASN A 97 -3.99 -17.14 -0.98
N ILE A 98 -5.18 -16.79 -1.42
CA ILE A 98 -5.50 -15.42 -1.84
C ILE A 98 -5.22 -14.45 -0.67
N HIS A 99 -4.50 -13.34 -0.89
CA HIS A 99 -4.06 -12.40 0.14
C HIS A 99 -5.21 -11.89 1.02
N GLN A 100 -6.40 -11.69 0.47
CA GLN A 100 -7.59 -11.35 1.27
C GLN A 100 -7.91 -12.40 2.36
N ASN A 101 -7.58 -13.67 2.17
CA ASN A 101 -7.88 -14.72 3.13
C ASN A 101 -6.92 -14.68 4.34
N THR A 102 -5.65 -14.36 4.12
CA THR A 102 -4.69 -14.18 5.23
C THR A 102 -5.05 -12.97 6.09
N PHE A 103 -5.61 -11.91 5.47
CA PHE A 103 -6.09 -10.74 6.20
C PHE A 103 -7.38 -11.03 6.98
N ALA A 104 -8.33 -11.76 6.39
CA ALA A 104 -9.54 -12.20 7.07
C ALA A 104 -9.22 -13.08 8.30
N GLU A 105 -8.22 -13.96 8.18
CA GLU A 105 -7.74 -14.77 9.30
C GLU A 105 -7.15 -13.92 10.43
N LEU A 106 -6.40 -12.87 10.10
CA LEU A 106 -5.89 -11.91 11.09
C LEU A 106 -7.05 -11.20 11.82
N LEU A 107 -8.07 -10.72 11.11
CA LEU A 107 -9.25 -10.09 11.70
C LEU A 107 -9.99 -11.04 12.65
N ASN A 108 -10.11 -12.31 12.26
CA ASN A 108 -10.71 -13.33 13.10
C ASN A 108 -9.93 -13.52 14.42
N ARG A 109 -8.60 -13.59 14.34
CA ARG A 109 -7.73 -13.73 15.54
C ARG A 109 -7.76 -12.51 16.45
N MET A 110 -7.89 -11.31 15.89
CA MET A 110 -7.94 -10.07 16.67
C MET A 110 -9.28 -9.85 17.38
N GLY A 111 -10.38 -10.07 16.68
CA GLY A 111 -11.71 -9.64 17.17
C GLY A 111 -12.82 -10.66 16.98
N ASN A 112 -12.52 -11.93 16.64
CA ASN A 112 -13.52 -12.93 16.22
C ASN A 112 -14.39 -12.43 15.06
N VAL A 113 -13.80 -11.61 14.18
CA VAL A 113 -14.46 -11.07 12.99
C VAL A 113 -14.30 -12.09 11.87
N ASP A 114 -15.37 -12.73 11.49
CA ASP A 114 -15.38 -13.64 10.35
C ASP A 114 -15.60 -12.90 9.03
N LYS A 115 -15.36 -13.58 7.93
CA LYS A 115 -15.47 -13.03 6.58
C LYS A 115 -16.88 -12.54 6.25
N GLU A 116 -17.91 -13.16 6.80
CA GLU A 116 -19.30 -12.76 6.60
C GLU A 116 -19.57 -11.43 7.29
N THR A 117 -19.14 -11.27 8.53
CA THR A 117 -19.22 -10.00 9.28
C THR A 117 -18.49 -8.86 8.57
N VAL A 118 -17.31 -9.12 7.99
CA VAL A 118 -16.60 -8.09 7.21
C VAL A 118 -17.42 -7.70 5.98
N ASN A 119 -17.92 -8.66 5.22
CA ASN A 119 -18.69 -8.40 4.00
C ASN A 119 -19.98 -7.62 4.25
N ASP A 120 -20.57 -7.74 5.45
CA ASP A 120 -21.76 -6.99 5.86
C ASP A 120 -21.44 -5.57 6.38
N THR A 121 -20.15 -5.25 6.56
CA THR A 121 -19.72 -3.92 7.00
C THR A 121 -19.92 -2.90 5.87
N HIS A 122 -20.52 -1.76 6.17
CA HIS A 122 -20.69 -0.69 5.20
C HIS A 122 -19.35 -0.08 4.80
N LEU A 123 -19.08 -0.02 3.50
CA LEU A 123 -17.83 0.54 2.98
C LEU A 123 -17.75 2.04 3.22
N SER A 124 -16.74 2.46 3.97
CA SER A 124 -16.42 3.86 4.26
C SER A 124 -16.18 4.66 2.97
N PRO A 125 -16.65 5.93 2.91
CA PRO A 125 -16.35 6.80 1.77
C PRO A 125 -14.84 7.02 1.54
N TYR A 126 -14.02 6.98 2.57
CA TYR A 126 -12.56 7.17 2.47
C TYR A 126 -11.90 6.02 1.71
N VAL A 127 -12.24 4.77 2.07
CA VAL A 127 -11.77 3.59 1.33
C VAL A 127 -12.32 3.57 -0.09
N ARG A 128 -13.57 4.00 -0.29
CA ARG A 128 -14.14 4.14 -1.63
C ARG A 128 -13.37 5.16 -2.48
N ILE A 129 -12.96 6.29 -1.90
CA ILE A 129 -12.11 7.29 -2.57
C ILE A 129 -10.78 6.65 -2.96
N PHE A 130 -10.11 5.99 -2.03
CA PHE A 130 -8.85 5.28 -2.29
C PHE A 130 -8.98 4.31 -3.47
N ASN A 131 -9.92 3.38 -3.42
CA ASN A 131 -10.15 2.39 -4.46
C ASN A 131 -10.51 3.04 -5.81
N THR A 132 -11.32 4.11 -5.79
CA THR A 132 -11.72 4.82 -7.01
C THR A 132 -10.55 5.54 -7.65
N VAL A 133 -9.70 6.20 -6.86
CA VAL A 133 -8.49 6.87 -7.37
C VAL A 133 -7.51 5.85 -7.94
N LEU A 134 -7.27 4.73 -7.27
CA LEU A 134 -6.40 3.67 -7.78
C LEU A 134 -6.82 3.22 -9.18
N VAL A 135 -8.05 2.73 -9.32
CA VAL A 135 -8.51 2.21 -10.60
C VAL A 135 -8.70 3.31 -11.63
N GLY A 136 -9.13 4.49 -11.21
CA GLY A 136 -9.30 5.66 -12.09
C GLY A 136 -7.97 6.07 -12.71
N THR A 137 -6.92 6.22 -11.91
CA THR A 137 -5.57 6.55 -12.38
C THR A 137 -5.03 5.47 -13.31
N CYS A 138 -5.10 4.21 -12.91
CA CYS A 138 -4.63 3.10 -13.76
C CYS A 138 -5.40 2.98 -15.07
N THR A 139 -6.66 3.41 -15.13
CA THR A 139 -7.50 3.34 -16.33
C THR A 139 -7.32 4.56 -17.24
N LEU A 140 -7.35 5.76 -16.68
CA LEU A 140 -7.51 7.01 -17.44
C LEU A 140 -6.17 7.69 -17.75
N GLU A 141 -5.19 7.60 -16.84
CA GLU A 141 -3.89 8.27 -17.00
C GLU A 141 -2.91 7.47 -17.87
N ASP A 142 -1.77 8.07 -18.22
CA ASP A 142 -0.64 7.34 -18.81
C ASP A 142 -0.22 6.18 -17.88
N TYR A 143 0.20 5.04 -18.46
CA TYR A 143 0.57 3.87 -17.65
C TYR A 143 1.69 4.16 -16.65
N ARG A 144 2.61 5.10 -16.95
CA ARG A 144 3.72 5.50 -16.07
C ARG A 144 3.22 6.10 -14.77
N VAL A 145 2.15 6.91 -14.83
CA VAL A 145 1.50 7.47 -13.63
C VAL A 145 0.93 6.35 -12.77
N GLY A 146 0.20 5.42 -13.39
CA GLY A 146 -0.40 4.29 -12.67
C GLY A 146 0.64 3.34 -12.07
N VAL A 147 1.69 3.00 -12.83
CA VAL A 147 2.78 2.13 -12.37
C VAL A 147 3.55 2.77 -11.20
N ALA A 148 3.90 4.05 -11.32
CA ALA A 148 4.60 4.76 -10.24
C ALA A 148 3.74 4.89 -8.98
N MET A 149 2.43 5.15 -9.13
CA MET A 149 1.48 5.20 -8.02
C MET A 149 1.37 3.86 -7.30
N MET A 150 1.21 2.77 -8.03
CA MET A 150 1.12 1.42 -7.44
C MET A 150 2.45 1.02 -6.78
N GLY A 151 3.58 1.26 -7.45
CA GLY A 151 4.90 0.91 -6.94
C GLY A 151 5.26 1.61 -5.62
N ILE A 152 4.94 2.89 -5.46
CA ILE A 152 5.21 3.60 -4.20
C ILE A 152 4.27 3.16 -3.07
N ILE A 153 3.02 2.78 -3.38
CA ILE A 153 2.09 2.22 -2.40
C ILE A 153 2.62 0.87 -1.89
N GLU A 154 3.08 -0.01 -2.76
CA GLU A 154 3.74 -1.28 -2.38
C GLU A 154 4.98 -1.03 -1.50
N HIS A 155 5.81 -0.07 -1.89
CA HIS A 155 6.98 0.29 -1.10
C HIS A 155 6.61 0.77 0.31
N MET A 156 5.64 1.67 0.42
CA MET A 156 5.15 2.14 1.71
C MET A 156 4.50 1.01 2.52
N PHE A 157 3.76 0.12 1.87
CA PHE A 157 3.05 -0.95 2.57
C PHE A 157 4.00 -1.99 3.16
N SER A 158 5.13 -2.27 2.52
CA SER A 158 6.19 -3.10 3.10
C SER A 158 6.61 -2.59 4.49
N ASP A 159 6.95 -1.30 4.62
CA ASP A 159 7.36 -0.70 5.90
C ASP A 159 6.18 -0.56 6.89
N ILE A 160 5.02 -0.10 6.40
CA ILE A 160 3.79 0.04 7.20
C ILE A 160 3.35 -1.32 7.76
N SER A 161 3.49 -2.40 7.01
CA SER A 161 3.20 -3.76 7.46
C SER A 161 4.03 -4.13 8.69
N GLY A 162 5.34 -3.80 8.66
CA GLY A 162 6.21 -3.96 9.82
C GLY A 162 5.78 -3.12 11.02
N ILE A 163 5.40 -1.85 10.81
CA ILE A 163 4.91 -0.96 11.88
C ILE A 163 3.63 -1.53 12.51
N ILE A 164 2.64 -1.89 11.69
CA ILE A 164 1.37 -2.43 12.19
C ILE A 164 1.56 -3.77 12.87
N GLY A 165 2.34 -4.69 12.27
CA GLY A 165 2.62 -6.00 12.85
C GLY A 165 3.24 -5.89 14.25
N ARG A 166 4.29 -5.08 14.38
CA ARG A 166 4.94 -4.78 15.68
C ARG A 166 3.97 -4.13 16.67
N GLY A 167 3.14 -3.19 16.21
CA GLY A 167 2.15 -2.52 17.04
C GLY A 167 1.11 -3.50 17.59
N ILE A 168 0.56 -4.41 16.78
CA ILE A 168 -0.40 -5.44 17.22
C ILE A 168 0.22 -6.35 18.28
N ILE A 169 1.47 -6.79 18.09
CA ILE A 169 2.20 -7.63 19.04
C ILE A 169 2.48 -6.87 20.34
N ALA A 170 2.98 -5.63 20.25
CA ALA A 170 3.29 -4.79 21.42
C ALA A 170 2.07 -4.47 22.29
N ASN A 171 0.87 -4.45 21.69
CA ASN A 171 -0.40 -4.27 22.38
C ASN A 171 -1.01 -5.58 22.90
N ASP A 172 -0.34 -6.72 22.77
CA ASP A 172 -0.81 -8.06 23.16
C ASP A 172 -2.14 -8.48 22.50
N TRP A 173 -2.44 -7.96 21.30
CA TRP A 173 -3.69 -8.30 20.59
C TRP A 173 -3.61 -9.62 19.84
N VAL A 174 -2.43 -9.94 19.31
CA VAL A 174 -2.11 -11.22 18.65
C VAL A 174 -0.69 -11.61 19.04
N LYS A 175 -0.45 -12.91 19.25
CA LYS A 175 0.91 -13.41 19.51
C LYS A 175 1.74 -13.41 18.24
N GLU A 176 3.06 -13.21 18.37
CA GLU A 176 4.01 -13.15 17.25
C GLU A 176 3.92 -14.38 16.33
N GLU A 177 3.80 -15.58 16.90
CA GLU A 177 3.65 -16.84 16.16
C GLU A 177 2.40 -16.93 15.29
N ASN A 178 1.42 -16.07 15.54
CA ASN A 178 0.13 -16.01 14.82
C ASN A 178 0.03 -14.79 13.87
N MET A 179 1.09 -13.98 13.77
CA MET A 179 1.13 -12.81 12.91
C MET A 179 1.57 -13.23 11.50
N ILE A 180 0.62 -13.65 10.65
CA ILE A 180 0.93 -14.15 9.30
C ILE A 180 0.89 -13.03 8.27
N HIS A 181 -0.22 -12.29 8.18
CA HIS A 181 -0.48 -11.35 7.10
C HIS A 181 0.61 -10.28 6.99
N TYR A 182 0.80 -9.48 8.03
CA TYR A 182 1.77 -8.38 7.99
C TYR A 182 3.23 -8.83 7.90
N ASN A 183 3.60 -9.99 8.47
CA ASN A 183 4.95 -10.54 8.33
C ASN A 183 5.28 -10.95 6.90
N VAL A 184 4.29 -11.43 6.14
CA VAL A 184 4.46 -11.80 4.73
C VAL A 184 4.68 -10.53 3.89
N HIS A 185 3.85 -9.50 4.08
CA HIS A 185 3.90 -8.26 3.31
C HIS A 185 5.16 -7.43 3.60
N GLU A 186 5.70 -7.42 4.82
CA GLU A 186 6.97 -6.74 5.15
C GLU A 186 8.13 -7.16 4.23
N THR A 187 8.10 -8.40 3.70
CA THR A 187 9.17 -8.90 2.83
C THR A 187 8.75 -8.95 1.36
N LEU A 188 7.52 -9.35 1.07
CA LEU A 188 7.04 -9.60 -0.29
C LEU A 188 6.89 -8.29 -1.08
N ASP A 189 6.37 -7.24 -0.43
CA ASP A 189 6.05 -5.98 -1.09
C ASP A 189 7.30 -5.18 -1.48
N ILE A 190 8.47 -5.47 -0.88
CA ILE A 190 9.75 -4.95 -1.37
C ILE A 190 10.01 -5.42 -2.81
N LYS A 191 9.78 -6.71 -3.08
CA LYS A 191 9.92 -7.26 -4.44
C LYS A 191 8.87 -6.69 -5.38
N HIS A 192 7.61 -6.65 -4.95
CA HIS A 192 6.51 -6.13 -5.76
C HIS A 192 6.73 -4.66 -6.14
N SER A 193 7.15 -3.83 -5.18
CA SER A 193 7.53 -2.44 -5.44
C SER A 193 8.63 -2.34 -6.51
N LYS A 194 9.68 -3.14 -6.38
CA LYS A 194 10.76 -3.17 -7.37
C LYS A 194 10.25 -3.58 -8.75
N ASP A 195 9.40 -4.58 -8.84
CA ASP A 195 8.81 -5.04 -10.10
C ASP A 195 8.04 -3.91 -10.82
N PHE A 196 7.33 -3.05 -10.08
CA PHE A 196 6.70 -1.84 -10.62
C PHE A 196 7.72 -0.83 -11.12
N PHE A 197 8.77 -0.53 -10.36
CA PHE A 197 9.77 0.47 -10.74
C PHE A 197 10.61 0.01 -11.94
N ASP A 198 10.93 -1.27 -12.05
CA ASP A 198 11.65 -1.84 -13.20
C ASP A 198 10.89 -1.60 -14.53
N VAL A 199 9.56 -1.53 -14.50
CA VAL A 199 8.73 -1.20 -15.69
C VAL A 199 9.01 0.20 -16.22
N ILE A 200 9.25 1.18 -15.34
CA ILE A 200 9.37 2.61 -15.69
C ILE A 200 10.79 3.16 -15.59
N GLU A 201 11.77 2.36 -15.18
CA GLU A 201 13.16 2.81 -15.02
C GLU A 201 13.76 3.34 -16.33
N LYS A 202 13.51 2.63 -17.45
CA LYS A 202 13.94 3.08 -18.76
C LYS A 202 13.26 4.38 -19.16
N ASP A 203 11.97 4.48 -18.93
CA ASP A 203 11.17 5.67 -19.25
C ASP A 203 11.65 6.91 -18.48
N TRP A 204 12.06 6.73 -17.22
CA TRP A 204 12.63 7.78 -16.39
C TRP A 204 13.81 8.47 -17.09
N ASN A 205 14.67 7.70 -17.74
CA ASN A 205 15.87 8.19 -18.39
C ASN A 205 15.65 8.68 -19.83
N GLU A 206 14.44 8.54 -20.38
CA GLU A 206 14.14 8.79 -21.79
C GLU A 206 13.78 10.25 -22.09
N SER A 207 13.01 10.90 -21.18
CA SER A 207 12.59 12.29 -21.39
C SER A 207 12.15 12.99 -20.10
N ALA A 208 12.24 14.33 -20.10
CA ALA A 208 11.71 15.15 -19.01
C ALA A 208 10.19 15.00 -18.85
N HIS A 209 9.45 14.71 -19.93
CA HIS A 209 8.02 14.47 -19.86
C HIS A 209 7.70 13.15 -19.13
N ASN A 210 8.45 12.09 -19.41
CA ASN A 210 8.27 10.82 -18.70
C ASN A 210 8.60 10.97 -17.20
N LYS A 211 9.68 11.69 -16.87
CA LYS A 211 10.01 12.02 -15.46
C LYS A 211 8.86 12.74 -14.76
N TYR A 212 8.27 13.72 -15.43
CA TYR A 212 7.11 14.44 -14.91
C TYR A 212 5.93 13.48 -14.61
N LEU A 213 5.57 12.62 -15.56
CA LEU A 213 4.48 11.65 -15.38
C LEU A 213 4.74 10.69 -14.22
N ILE A 214 5.95 10.14 -14.16
CA ILE A 214 6.35 9.20 -13.10
C ILE A 214 6.29 9.90 -11.73
N LYS A 215 6.84 11.12 -11.64
CA LYS A 215 6.80 11.90 -10.41
C LYS A 215 5.36 12.19 -9.94
N GLN A 216 4.45 12.52 -10.85
CA GLN A 216 3.02 12.70 -10.52
C GLN A 216 2.42 11.43 -9.93
N GLY A 217 2.77 10.25 -10.45
CA GLY A 217 2.33 8.97 -9.89
C GLY A 217 2.87 8.71 -8.49
N LEU A 218 4.18 8.96 -8.26
CA LEU A 218 4.80 8.82 -6.94
C LEU A 218 4.14 9.74 -5.90
N GLU A 219 3.98 11.02 -6.21
CA GLU A 219 3.35 12.00 -5.32
C GLU A 219 1.90 11.61 -5.01
N LEU A 220 1.13 11.23 -6.04
CA LEU A 220 -0.26 10.81 -5.87
C LEU A 220 -0.38 9.57 -4.99
N GLY A 221 0.42 8.53 -5.24
CA GLY A 221 0.37 7.28 -4.48
C GLY A 221 0.72 7.48 -3.01
N ALA A 222 1.81 8.21 -2.74
CA ALA A 222 2.26 8.45 -1.38
C ALA A 222 1.24 9.27 -0.57
N VAL A 223 0.70 10.35 -1.14
CA VAL A 223 -0.32 11.18 -0.49
C VAL A 223 -1.63 10.40 -0.29
N LEU A 224 -2.07 9.67 -1.31
CA LEU A 224 -3.31 8.88 -1.26
C LEU A 224 -3.26 7.82 -0.16
N PHE A 225 -2.14 7.10 -0.06
CA PHE A 225 -1.99 6.02 0.91
C PHE A 225 -1.82 6.54 2.35
N ASN A 226 -1.04 7.61 2.52
CA ASN A 226 -0.94 8.28 3.81
C ASN A 226 -2.31 8.80 4.29
N ASN A 227 -3.06 9.45 3.41
CA ASN A 227 -4.39 9.97 3.73
C ASN A 227 -5.39 8.86 4.07
N LEU A 228 -5.30 7.68 3.45
CA LEU A 228 -6.15 6.56 3.80
C LEU A 228 -6.02 6.21 5.29
N TYR A 229 -4.80 6.08 5.81
CA TYR A 229 -4.58 5.77 7.24
C TYR A 229 -5.01 6.92 8.16
N GLU A 230 -4.73 8.17 7.79
CA GLU A 230 -5.24 9.33 8.52
C GLU A 230 -6.77 9.35 8.62
N ASP A 231 -7.45 9.06 7.53
CA ASP A 231 -8.91 9.06 7.47
C ASP A 231 -9.50 7.86 8.23
N LEU A 232 -8.86 6.70 8.16
CA LEU A 232 -9.21 5.54 8.98
C LEU A 232 -9.09 5.88 10.47
N TYR A 233 -8.01 6.54 10.89
CA TYR A 233 -7.82 6.95 12.28
C TYR A 233 -8.87 7.96 12.74
N LYS A 234 -9.13 9.00 11.96
CA LYS A 234 -10.15 10.02 12.25
C LYS A 234 -11.55 9.42 12.35
N SER A 235 -11.86 8.44 11.52
CA SER A 235 -13.17 7.79 11.47
C SER A 235 -13.29 6.52 12.33
N ARG A 236 -12.27 6.16 13.11
CA ARG A 236 -12.18 4.87 13.84
C ARG A 236 -13.33 4.60 14.80
N LYS A 237 -14.01 5.63 15.27
CA LYS A 237 -15.20 5.51 16.15
C LYS A 237 -16.52 5.38 15.40
N ASN A 238 -16.50 5.58 14.08
CA ASN A 238 -17.67 5.33 13.27
C ASN A 238 -17.87 3.81 13.13
N ARG A 239 -19.11 3.37 13.31
CA ARG A 239 -19.47 1.96 13.08
C ARG A 239 -20.29 1.93 11.79
N TYR A 240 -19.67 1.48 10.72
CA TYR A 240 -20.27 1.41 9.40
C TYR A 240 -21.05 0.10 9.17
#